data_27272ea6bb33760c433754cc9b3273cf
#
_entry.id   27272ea6bb33760c433754cc9b3273cf
#
_cell.length_a   1.000
_cell.length_b   1.000
_cell.length_c   1.000
_cell.angle_alpha   90.00
_cell.angle_beta   90.00
_cell.angle_gamma   90.00
#
_symmetry.space_group_name_H-M   'P 1'
#
loop_
_entity.id
_entity.type
_entity.pdbx_description
1 polymer ?
#
loop_
_entity_poly.entity_id
_entity_poly.type
_entity_poly.pdbx_seq_one_letter_code
_entity_poly.pdbx_strand_id
1 'polypeptide(L)'
;FGSQYTQLIARRIREIGVYSIVKPNNISLKAFKEINPKGIILSGGPDSITKSRKIRMTVDIKKLKIPILGICYGMQYIADIYGGKVSKSTTREFGHSIFKIIKTSKIFPKRIAGKQIDVWMSHSDKVTKVPNNFRITGKSTNSNISSFSLEEKNIYALQFHPEVTNTKYGKNIIKAFIIDICKCKKEWTTKNIIDEKV
;
A
#
# COMPACT_ATOMS: atom_id res chain seq x y z
N PHE A 1 -2.32 -9.85 -3.44
CA PHE A 1 -1.18 -10.65 -3.87
C PHE A 1 -0.87 -11.84 -2.94
N GLY A 2 -1.77 -12.20 -2.02
CA GLY A 2 -1.66 -13.40 -1.20
C GLY A 2 -0.86 -13.26 0.09
N SER A 3 -0.63 -12.03 0.57
CA SER A 3 -0.02 -11.82 1.88
C SER A 3 -0.91 -12.35 2.99
N GLN A 4 -0.31 -12.97 3.99
CA GLN A 4 -0.98 -13.31 5.26
C GLN A 4 -1.55 -12.08 5.98
N TYR A 5 -1.04 -10.88 5.70
CA TYR A 5 -1.51 -9.62 6.28
C TYR A 5 -2.67 -8.98 5.51
N THR A 6 -3.13 -9.56 4.38
CA THR A 6 -4.21 -8.96 3.57
C THR A 6 -5.50 -8.77 4.37
N GLN A 7 -5.91 -9.76 5.16
CA GLN A 7 -7.08 -9.66 6.03
C GLN A 7 -6.88 -8.62 7.15
N LEU A 8 -5.65 -8.46 7.62
CA LEU A 8 -5.35 -7.45 8.63
C LEU A 8 -5.50 -6.03 8.06
N ILE A 9 -5.11 -5.79 6.79
CA ILE A 9 -5.37 -4.52 6.10
C ILE A 9 -6.87 -4.23 6.10
N ALA A 10 -7.69 -5.19 5.64
CA ALA A 10 -9.16 -5.03 5.60
C ALA A 10 -9.75 -4.76 7.00
N ARG A 11 -9.26 -5.47 8.02
CA ARG A 11 -9.66 -5.25 9.42
C ARG A 11 -9.32 -3.83 9.88
N ARG A 12 -8.10 -3.33 9.61
CA ARG A 12 -7.70 -1.96 9.98
C ARG A 12 -8.58 -0.90 9.34
N ILE A 13 -9.01 -1.12 8.10
CA ILE A 13 -9.93 -0.21 7.39
C ILE A 13 -11.31 -0.21 8.06
N ARG A 14 -11.84 -1.40 8.40
CA ARG A 14 -13.12 -1.53 9.10
C ARG A 14 -13.07 -0.94 10.50
N GLU A 15 -11.97 -1.07 11.23
CA GLU A 15 -11.75 -0.41 12.53
C GLU A 15 -11.80 1.14 12.43
N ILE A 16 -11.54 1.71 11.25
CA ILE A 16 -11.68 3.16 11.00
C ILE A 16 -13.13 3.53 10.66
N GLY A 17 -14.02 2.54 10.48
CA GLY A 17 -15.42 2.73 10.14
C GLY A 17 -15.69 2.77 8.64
N VAL A 18 -14.81 2.20 7.80
CA VAL A 18 -14.97 2.17 6.35
C VAL A 18 -15.14 0.74 5.86
N TYR A 19 -16.10 0.52 4.95
CA TYR A 19 -16.29 -0.78 4.31
C TYR A 19 -15.09 -1.16 3.44
N SER A 20 -14.70 -2.41 3.50
CA SER A 20 -13.61 -2.96 2.68
C SER A 20 -13.85 -4.42 2.34
N ILE A 21 -13.48 -4.79 1.11
CA ILE A 21 -13.52 -6.16 0.62
C ILE A 21 -12.14 -6.60 0.14
N VAL A 22 -11.86 -7.87 0.29
CA VAL A 22 -10.63 -8.49 -0.25
C VAL A 22 -11.01 -9.23 -1.53
N LYS A 23 -10.27 -8.98 -2.60
CA LYS A 23 -10.41 -9.67 -3.89
C LYS A 23 -9.05 -10.17 -4.37
N PRO A 24 -9.01 -11.29 -5.10
CA PRO A 24 -7.76 -11.77 -5.67
C PRO A 24 -7.28 -10.87 -6.81
N ASN A 25 -5.99 -10.97 -7.13
CA ASN A 25 -5.36 -10.19 -8.21
C ASN A 25 -5.92 -10.46 -9.60
N ASN A 26 -6.56 -11.61 -9.80
CA ASN A 26 -7.18 -12.01 -11.08
C ASN A 26 -8.67 -11.64 -11.19
N ILE A 27 -9.15 -10.71 -10.35
CA ILE A 27 -10.52 -10.17 -10.50
C ILE A 27 -10.76 -9.67 -11.92
N SER A 28 -11.91 -10.02 -12.52
CA SER A 28 -12.27 -9.54 -13.85
C SER A 28 -12.55 -8.02 -13.86
N LEU A 29 -12.32 -7.38 -15.00
CA LEU A 29 -12.62 -5.95 -15.16
C LEU A 29 -14.12 -5.65 -14.94
N LYS A 30 -15.01 -6.60 -15.33
CA LYS A 30 -16.46 -6.48 -15.11
C LYS A 30 -16.76 -6.43 -13.61
N ALA A 31 -16.34 -7.43 -12.85
CA ALA A 31 -16.56 -7.49 -11.41
C ALA A 31 -15.91 -6.30 -10.67
N PHE A 32 -14.75 -5.84 -11.15
CA PHE A 32 -14.10 -4.65 -10.59
C PHE A 32 -14.95 -3.38 -10.80
N LYS A 33 -15.52 -3.20 -11.98
CA LYS A 33 -16.41 -2.06 -12.28
C LYS A 33 -17.72 -2.10 -11.47
N GLU A 34 -18.29 -3.29 -11.28
CA GLU A 34 -19.48 -3.48 -10.43
C GLU A 34 -19.25 -3.09 -8.98
N ILE A 35 -18.06 -3.40 -8.44
CA ILE A 35 -17.66 -2.97 -7.07
C ILE A 35 -17.53 -1.46 -6.97
N ASN A 36 -17.09 -0.78 -8.04
CA ASN A 36 -16.87 0.66 -8.11
C ASN A 36 -16.10 1.23 -6.90
N PRO A 37 -14.88 0.74 -6.61
CA PRO A 37 -14.15 1.12 -5.41
C PRO A 37 -13.69 2.57 -5.45
N LYS A 38 -13.66 3.23 -4.30
CA LYS A 38 -13.10 4.59 -4.14
C LYS A 38 -11.57 4.62 -4.06
N GLY A 39 -10.95 3.49 -3.86
CA GLY A 39 -9.50 3.32 -3.83
C GLY A 39 -9.09 1.86 -3.75
N ILE A 40 -7.84 1.57 -4.02
CA ILE A 40 -7.27 0.22 -4.03
C ILE A 40 -6.06 0.17 -3.12
N ILE A 41 -5.97 -0.90 -2.32
CA ILE A 41 -4.73 -1.26 -1.63
C ILE A 41 -4.19 -2.56 -2.23
N LEU A 42 -3.01 -2.49 -2.79
CA LEU A 42 -2.25 -3.62 -3.29
C LEU A 42 -1.44 -4.19 -2.13
N SER A 43 -1.83 -5.35 -1.64
CA SER A 43 -1.18 -5.99 -0.49
C SER A 43 0.23 -6.50 -0.82
N GLY A 44 0.96 -6.87 0.21
CA GLY A 44 2.13 -7.72 0.08
C GLY A 44 1.81 -9.08 -0.55
N GLY A 45 2.83 -9.87 -0.77
CA GLY A 45 2.71 -11.23 -1.30
C GLY A 45 3.93 -12.07 -0.95
N PRO A 46 3.82 -13.40 -0.98
CA PRO A 46 4.93 -14.30 -0.68
C PRO A 46 5.93 -14.41 -1.83
N ASP A 47 5.59 -13.86 -3.00
CA ASP A 47 6.36 -14.01 -4.22
C ASP A 47 7.38 -12.88 -4.41
N SER A 48 8.29 -13.05 -5.38
CA SER A 48 9.28 -12.06 -5.77
C SER A 48 8.93 -11.50 -7.15
N ILE A 49 8.95 -10.18 -7.27
CA ILE A 49 8.71 -9.48 -8.54
C ILE A 49 9.86 -9.70 -9.55
N THR A 50 11.02 -10.15 -9.07
CA THR A 50 12.19 -10.41 -9.91
C THR A 50 12.19 -11.79 -10.58
N LYS A 51 11.21 -12.65 -10.23
CA LYS A 51 11.02 -13.95 -10.88
C LYS A 51 10.49 -13.80 -12.30
N SER A 52 10.77 -14.77 -13.16
CA SER A 52 10.26 -14.83 -14.53
C SER A 52 8.73 -14.86 -14.60
N ARG A 53 8.10 -15.61 -13.68
CA ARG A 53 6.63 -15.68 -13.53
C ARG A 53 6.18 -14.80 -12.37
N LYS A 54 5.88 -13.54 -12.67
CA LYS A 54 5.40 -12.55 -11.69
C LYS A 54 3.90 -12.66 -11.49
N ILE A 55 3.43 -12.45 -10.26
CA ILE A 55 2.00 -12.25 -10.00
C ILE A 55 1.60 -10.86 -10.54
N ARG A 56 0.62 -10.83 -11.43
CA ARG A 56 0.11 -9.60 -12.05
C ARG A 56 -1.39 -9.46 -11.80
N MET A 57 -1.85 -8.22 -11.79
CA MET A 57 -3.29 -7.95 -11.79
C MET A 57 -3.85 -8.10 -13.21
N THR A 58 -5.07 -8.65 -13.30
CA THR A 58 -5.85 -8.66 -14.55
C THR A 58 -6.30 -7.25 -14.93
N VAL A 59 -6.65 -6.44 -13.93
CA VAL A 59 -7.04 -5.04 -14.14
C VAL A 59 -5.80 -4.18 -14.31
N ASP A 60 -5.71 -3.44 -15.42
CA ASP A 60 -4.63 -2.48 -15.66
C ASP A 60 -4.80 -1.24 -14.76
N ILE A 61 -4.09 -1.24 -13.63
CA ILE A 61 -4.18 -0.15 -12.65
C ILE A 61 -3.67 1.20 -13.18
N LYS A 62 -2.88 1.23 -14.26
CA LYS A 62 -2.42 2.49 -14.87
C LYS A 62 -3.55 3.28 -15.50
N LYS A 63 -4.63 2.59 -15.92
CA LYS A 63 -5.83 3.19 -16.53
C LYS A 63 -6.86 3.64 -15.49
N LEU A 64 -6.67 3.30 -14.23
CA LEU A 64 -7.60 3.67 -13.17
C LEU A 64 -7.38 5.13 -12.75
N LYS A 65 -8.49 5.82 -12.48
CA LYS A 65 -8.50 7.21 -11.99
C LYS A 65 -8.81 7.31 -10.50
N ILE A 66 -8.56 6.25 -9.75
CA ILE A 66 -8.80 6.18 -8.30
C ILE A 66 -7.47 6.05 -7.55
N PRO A 67 -7.41 6.48 -6.28
CA PRO A 67 -6.22 6.36 -5.45
C PRO A 67 -5.73 4.92 -5.31
N ILE A 68 -4.40 4.74 -5.29
CA ILE A 68 -3.74 3.43 -5.16
C ILE A 68 -2.68 3.50 -4.08
N LEU A 69 -2.68 2.53 -3.17
CA LEU A 69 -1.63 2.30 -2.18
C LEU A 69 -1.02 0.92 -2.40
N GLY A 70 0.27 0.86 -2.68
CA GLY A 70 1.04 -0.39 -2.72
C GLY A 70 1.80 -0.62 -1.42
N ILE A 71 1.67 -1.81 -0.83
CA ILE A 71 2.35 -2.23 0.40
C ILE A 71 3.26 -3.41 0.06
N CYS A 72 4.54 -3.33 0.42
CA CYS A 72 5.54 -4.38 0.25
C CYS A 72 5.61 -4.86 -1.22
N TYR A 73 5.13 -6.06 -1.56
CA TYR A 73 5.04 -6.52 -2.94
C TYR A 73 4.22 -5.56 -3.82
N GLY A 74 3.14 -4.97 -3.29
CA GLY A 74 2.34 -3.97 -4.01
C GLY A 74 3.13 -2.72 -4.39
N MET A 75 4.07 -2.26 -3.55
CA MET A 75 5.02 -1.20 -3.89
C MET A 75 5.94 -1.61 -5.04
N GLN A 76 6.50 -2.81 -4.97
CA GLN A 76 7.40 -3.36 -6.00
C GLN A 76 6.67 -3.55 -7.32
N TYR A 77 5.40 -4.01 -7.27
CA TYR A 77 4.52 -4.13 -8.43
C TYR A 77 4.27 -2.78 -9.10
N ILE A 78 3.97 -1.72 -8.33
CA ILE A 78 3.84 -0.36 -8.87
C ILE A 78 5.15 0.08 -9.54
N ALA A 79 6.29 -0.13 -8.89
CA ALA A 79 7.58 0.21 -9.48
C ALA A 79 7.79 -0.50 -10.83
N ASP A 80 7.56 -1.81 -10.90
CA ASP A 80 7.75 -2.63 -12.11
C ASP A 80 6.85 -2.17 -13.28
N ILE A 81 5.54 -2.00 -13.03
CA ILE A 81 4.60 -1.66 -14.12
C ILE A 81 4.73 -0.24 -14.64
N TYR A 82 5.22 0.70 -13.82
CA TYR A 82 5.48 2.08 -14.22
C TYR A 82 6.89 2.32 -14.76
N GLY A 83 7.72 1.26 -14.90
CA GLY A 83 9.06 1.33 -15.52
C GLY A 83 10.19 1.68 -14.56
N GLY A 84 10.00 1.48 -13.27
CA GLY A 84 11.07 1.47 -12.28
C GLY A 84 11.89 0.18 -12.33
N LYS A 85 12.79 0.01 -11.36
CA LYS A 85 13.60 -1.22 -11.24
C LYS A 85 13.48 -1.81 -9.84
N VAL A 86 13.29 -3.11 -9.78
CA VAL A 86 13.29 -3.92 -8.56
C VAL A 86 14.39 -4.96 -8.68
N SER A 87 15.16 -5.15 -7.63
CA SER A 87 16.25 -6.12 -7.60
C SER A 87 16.21 -6.93 -6.30
N LYS A 88 16.74 -8.13 -6.32
CA LYS A 88 16.99 -8.88 -5.09
C LYS A 88 17.92 -8.06 -4.20
N SER A 89 17.59 -7.98 -2.93
CA SER A 89 18.46 -7.33 -1.95
C SER A 89 19.49 -8.33 -1.44
N THR A 90 20.74 -7.90 -1.34
CA THR A 90 21.79 -8.64 -0.61
C THR A 90 21.51 -8.64 0.89
N THR A 91 20.87 -7.58 1.39
CA THR A 91 20.45 -7.44 2.78
C THR A 91 18.94 -7.58 2.85
N ARG A 92 18.46 -8.72 3.35
CA ARG A 92 17.03 -8.94 3.60
C ARG A 92 16.59 -8.12 4.80
N GLU A 93 15.42 -7.51 4.72
CA GLU A 93 14.82 -6.78 5.85
C GLU A 93 13.59 -7.54 6.37
N PHE A 94 13.75 -8.17 7.54
CA PHE A 94 12.67 -8.82 8.27
C PHE A 94 12.64 -8.30 9.70
N GLY A 95 11.47 -7.87 10.17
CA GLY A 95 11.28 -7.36 11.51
C GLY A 95 11.37 -5.84 11.59
N HIS A 96 11.86 -5.35 12.73
CA HIS A 96 11.98 -3.93 13.04
C HIS A 96 13.00 -3.23 12.14
N SER A 97 12.66 -2.04 11.67
CA SER A 97 13.54 -1.13 10.94
C SER A 97 13.17 0.32 11.23
N ILE A 98 14.13 1.22 11.06
CA ILE A 98 13.90 2.66 11.16
C ILE A 98 13.60 3.22 9.76
N PHE A 99 12.45 3.87 9.63
CA PHE A 99 12.04 4.56 8.42
C PHE A 99 12.09 6.07 8.61
N LYS A 100 12.80 6.77 7.73
CA LYS A 100 12.92 8.22 7.71
C LYS A 100 12.09 8.82 6.59
N ILE A 101 11.15 9.69 6.94
CA ILE A 101 10.39 10.49 5.97
C ILE A 101 11.29 11.62 5.49
N ILE A 102 11.62 11.66 4.18
CA ILE A 102 12.56 12.63 3.60
C ILE A 102 11.86 13.71 2.77
N LYS A 103 10.62 13.47 2.34
CA LYS A 103 9.78 14.47 1.66
C LYS A 103 8.33 14.36 2.14
N THR A 104 7.66 15.50 2.16
CA THR A 104 6.22 15.55 2.46
C THR A 104 5.42 14.77 1.42
N SER A 105 4.38 14.08 1.86
CA SER A 105 3.44 13.36 1.03
C SER A 105 2.10 13.29 1.76
N LYS A 106 0.99 13.31 1.01
CA LYS A 106 -0.37 13.22 1.60
C LYS A 106 -0.59 11.94 2.40
N ILE A 107 0.15 10.86 2.09
CA ILE A 107 0.05 9.59 2.82
C ILE A 107 0.60 9.69 4.25
N PHE A 108 1.51 10.62 4.52
CA PHE A 108 2.10 10.81 5.84
C PHE A 108 1.40 11.95 6.59
N PRO A 109 0.75 11.68 7.75
CA PRO A 109 0.17 12.71 8.58
C PRO A 109 1.19 13.81 8.93
N LYS A 110 0.75 15.07 8.95
CA LYS A 110 1.63 16.25 9.22
C LYS A 110 2.49 16.08 10.48
N ARG A 111 1.93 15.43 11.54
CA ARG A 111 2.61 15.22 12.82
C ARG A 111 3.85 14.33 12.75
N ILE A 112 4.04 13.56 11.66
CA ILE A 112 5.21 12.70 11.45
C ILE A 112 6.10 13.17 10.30
N ALA A 113 5.78 14.29 9.67
CA ALA A 113 6.59 14.87 8.59
C ALA A 113 8.03 15.10 9.06
N GLY A 114 9.00 14.64 8.28
CA GLY A 114 10.43 14.74 8.58
C GLY A 114 10.95 13.85 9.72
N LYS A 115 10.08 13.06 10.36
CA LYS A 115 10.48 12.20 11.49
C LYS A 115 11.05 10.85 11.03
N GLN A 116 11.73 10.22 11.97
CA GLN A 116 12.02 8.79 11.93
C GLN A 116 10.95 8.05 12.74
N ILE A 117 10.52 6.91 12.23
CA ILE A 117 9.52 6.06 12.88
C ILE A 117 9.93 4.60 12.81
N ASP A 118 9.55 3.83 13.82
CA ASP A 118 9.70 2.39 13.84
C ASP A 118 8.69 1.76 12.89
N VAL A 119 9.15 0.87 12.03
CA VAL A 119 8.32 0.17 11.06
C VAL A 119 8.65 -1.32 11.02
N TRP A 120 7.72 -2.11 10.52
CA TRP A 120 7.91 -3.54 10.30
C TRP A 120 8.16 -3.83 8.82
N MET A 121 9.29 -4.45 8.52
CA MET A 121 9.70 -4.89 7.19
C MET A 121 9.53 -6.40 7.06
N SER A 122 9.24 -6.86 5.85
CA SER A 122 9.16 -8.30 5.52
C SER A 122 9.40 -8.49 4.02
N HIS A 123 10.65 -8.28 3.58
CA HIS A 123 10.98 -8.37 2.15
C HIS A 123 12.42 -8.78 1.88
N SER A 124 12.61 -9.44 0.72
CA SER A 124 13.91 -9.82 0.16
C SER A 124 14.26 -9.06 -1.12
N ASP A 125 13.29 -8.40 -1.75
CA ASP A 125 13.47 -7.57 -2.93
C ASP A 125 13.33 -6.10 -2.56
N LYS A 126 14.04 -5.21 -3.26
CA LYS A 126 13.95 -3.76 -3.05
C LYS A 126 13.83 -3.00 -4.36
N VAL A 127 13.13 -1.89 -4.33
CA VAL A 127 13.11 -0.93 -5.43
C VAL A 127 14.46 -0.22 -5.47
N THR A 128 15.12 -0.27 -6.61
CA THR A 128 16.43 0.36 -6.83
C THR A 128 16.36 1.61 -7.71
N LYS A 129 15.26 1.74 -8.48
CA LYS A 129 14.95 2.94 -9.26
C LYS A 129 13.43 3.17 -9.24
N VAL A 130 13.00 4.36 -8.82
CA VAL A 130 11.59 4.76 -8.94
C VAL A 130 11.24 5.02 -10.41
N PRO A 131 9.97 4.82 -10.81
CA PRO A 131 9.52 5.19 -12.15
C PRO A 131 9.65 6.71 -12.39
N ASN A 132 9.66 7.11 -13.67
CA ASN A 132 9.64 8.52 -14.03
C ASN A 132 8.40 9.22 -13.44
N ASN A 133 8.54 10.48 -13.05
CA ASN A 133 7.53 11.33 -12.41
C ASN A 133 7.14 10.91 -10.97
N PHE A 134 7.61 9.77 -10.47
CA PHE A 134 7.48 9.43 -9.06
C PHE A 134 8.60 10.05 -8.24
N ARG A 135 8.28 10.47 -7.02
CA ARG A 135 9.26 11.01 -6.09
C ARG A 135 9.47 10.09 -4.89
N ILE A 136 10.71 9.92 -4.47
CA ILE A 136 11.05 9.19 -3.25
C ILE A 136 10.59 10.04 -2.06
N THR A 137 9.83 9.45 -1.15
CA THR A 137 9.26 10.10 0.02
C THR A 137 9.85 9.62 1.34
N GLY A 138 10.51 8.44 1.34
CA GLY A 138 11.16 7.93 2.53
C GLY A 138 12.16 6.82 2.24
N LYS A 139 13.04 6.61 3.21
CA LYS A 139 14.11 5.60 3.19
C LYS A 139 14.14 4.82 4.51
N SER A 140 14.66 3.60 4.48
CA SER A 140 14.95 2.81 5.68
C SER A 140 16.45 2.71 5.93
N THR A 141 16.82 2.04 7.01
CA THR A 141 18.23 1.80 7.34
C THR A 141 18.99 1.12 6.20
N ASN A 142 18.36 0.16 5.52
CA ASN A 142 19.02 -0.67 4.49
C ASN A 142 18.53 -0.40 3.06
N SER A 143 17.63 0.59 2.87
CA SER A 143 17.11 0.93 1.56
C SER A 143 16.92 2.43 1.38
N ASN A 144 17.52 2.99 0.33
CA ASN A 144 17.33 4.40 -0.04
C ASN A 144 15.93 4.69 -0.60
N ILE A 145 15.17 3.67 -0.98
CA ILE A 145 13.82 3.77 -1.53
C ILE A 145 12.92 2.83 -0.75
N SER A 146 12.31 3.31 0.33
CA SER A 146 11.35 2.55 1.13
C SER A 146 9.93 3.14 1.08
N SER A 147 9.78 4.30 0.43
CA SER A 147 8.50 4.82 -0.04
C SER A 147 8.68 5.79 -1.20
N PHE A 148 7.67 5.85 -2.07
CA PHE A 148 7.58 6.82 -3.15
C PHE A 148 6.12 7.13 -3.49
N SER A 149 5.88 8.23 -4.19
CA SER A 149 4.53 8.65 -4.58
C SER A 149 4.50 9.36 -5.93
N LEU A 150 3.32 9.33 -6.56
CA LEU A 150 2.90 10.17 -7.68
C LEU A 150 1.65 10.92 -7.20
N GLU A 151 1.86 12.09 -6.61
CA GLU A 151 0.84 12.83 -5.87
C GLU A 151 -0.33 13.30 -6.74
N GLU A 152 -0.05 13.69 -8.00
CA GLU A 152 -1.08 14.13 -8.94
C GLU A 152 -2.06 13.02 -9.34
N LYS A 153 -1.63 11.75 -9.26
CA LYS A 153 -2.46 10.58 -9.51
C LYS A 153 -2.92 9.85 -8.25
N ASN A 154 -2.57 10.39 -7.07
CA ASN A 154 -2.84 9.76 -5.78
C ASN A 154 -2.34 8.30 -5.71
N ILE A 155 -1.12 8.04 -6.21
CA ILE A 155 -0.46 6.74 -6.14
C ILE A 155 0.63 6.81 -5.07
N TYR A 156 0.59 5.90 -4.11
CA TYR A 156 1.50 5.81 -2.98
C TYR A 156 2.03 4.40 -2.84
N ALA A 157 3.27 4.28 -2.40
CA ALA A 157 3.95 3.01 -2.27
C ALA A 157 4.82 2.98 -1.01
N LEU A 158 4.67 1.93 -0.20
CA LEU A 158 5.35 1.71 1.06
C LEU A 158 5.98 0.32 1.08
N GLN A 159 7.27 0.22 1.43
CA GLN A 159 7.94 -1.08 1.55
C GLN A 159 7.57 -1.77 2.87
N PHE A 160 7.34 -1.01 3.92
CA PHE A 160 6.94 -1.51 5.23
C PHE A 160 5.43 -1.81 5.30
N HIS A 161 5.04 -2.52 6.37
CA HIS A 161 3.67 -2.93 6.63
C HIS A 161 2.98 -1.98 7.63
N PRO A 162 2.15 -1.00 7.18
CA PRO A 162 1.46 -0.08 8.08
C PRO A 162 0.31 -0.74 8.87
N GLU A 163 -0.15 -1.92 8.43
CA GLU A 163 -1.25 -2.65 9.03
C GLU A 163 -0.90 -3.37 10.33
N VAL A 164 0.38 -3.68 10.55
CA VAL A 164 0.84 -4.40 11.74
C VAL A 164 1.05 -3.48 12.94
N THR A 165 0.90 -4.02 14.14
CA THR A 165 1.01 -3.24 15.40
C THR A 165 2.41 -2.68 15.64
N ASN A 166 3.42 -3.35 15.13
CA ASN A 166 4.83 -2.97 15.26
C ASN A 166 5.23 -1.75 14.40
N THR A 167 4.35 -1.28 13.49
CA THR A 167 4.57 -0.05 12.73
C THR A 167 3.95 1.13 13.46
N LYS A 168 4.82 2.01 13.98
CA LYS A 168 4.41 3.24 14.65
C LYS A 168 3.68 4.16 13.66
N TYR A 169 2.53 4.69 14.06
CA TYR A 169 1.64 5.48 13.21
C TYR A 169 1.04 4.75 12.00
N GLY A 170 1.15 3.43 11.90
CA GLY A 170 0.61 2.66 10.78
C GLY A 170 -0.88 2.88 10.55
N LYS A 171 -1.70 2.84 11.63
CA LYS A 171 -3.14 3.18 11.55
C LYS A 171 -3.41 4.58 11.02
N ASN A 172 -2.54 5.56 11.32
CA ASN A 172 -2.71 6.93 10.85
C ASN A 172 -2.37 7.07 9.36
N ILE A 173 -1.40 6.30 8.87
CA ILE A 173 -1.05 6.22 7.45
C ILE A 173 -2.22 5.60 6.68
N ILE A 174 -2.76 4.47 7.14
CA ILE A 174 -3.95 3.86 6.53
C ILE A 174 -5.13 4.83 6.56
N LYS A 175 -5.38 5.51 7.70
CA LYS A 175 -6.46 6.49 7.82
C LYS A 175 -6.28 7.65 6.83
N ALA A 176 -5.07 8.19 6.68
CA ALA A 176 -4.79 9.24 5.70
C ALA A 176 -5.12 8.79 4.28
N PHE A 177 -4.76 7.55 3.91
CA PHE A 177 -5.12 7.01 2.60
C PHE A 177 -6.63 6.92 2.40
N ILE A 178 -7.37 6.26 3.30
CA ILE A 178 -8.79 5.97 3.07
C ILE A 178 -9.70 7.17 3.33
N ILE A 179 -9.40 8.03 4.30
CA ILE A 179 -10.24 9.19 4.63
C ILE A 179 -9.81 10.43 3.85
N ASP A 180 -8.52 10.77 3.89
CA ASP A 180 -8.07 12.06 3.38
C ASP A 180 -7.80 12.01 1.87
N ILE A 181 -7.36 10.85 1.33
CA ILE A 181 -7.04 10.68 -0.09
C ILE A 181 -8.22 10.06 -0.86
N CYS A 182 -8.74 8.90 -0.44
CA CYS A 182 -9.86 8.22 -1.09
C CYS A 182 -11.22 8.88 -0.82
N LYS A 183 -11.31 9.78 0.18
CA LYS A 183 -12.56 10.44 0.59
C LYS A 183 -13.68 9.47 0.97
N CYS A 184 -13.31 8.31 1.54
CA CYS A 184 -14.30 7.36 2.03
C CYS A 184 -15.03 7.91 3.24
N LYS A 185 -16.35 7.66 3.31
CA LYS A 185 -17.16 7.98 4.46
C LYS A 185 -17.08 6.87 5.50
N LYS A 186 -17.24 7.24 6.79
CA LYS A 186 -17.30 6.30 7.90
C LYS A 186 -18.73 5.77 8.07
N GLU A 187 -19.12 4.86 7.22
CA GLU A 187 -20.47 4.29 7.19
C GLU A 187 -20.51 2.83 7.69
N TRP A 188 -19.34 2.22 7.95
CA TRP A 188 -19.24 0.87 8.49
C TRP A 188 -19.36 0.90 10.01
N THR A 189 -20.62 0.91 10.50
CA THR A 189 -20.95 0.90 11.92
C THR A 189 -21.74 -0.37 12.24
N THR A 190 -21.81 -0.76 13.52
CA THR A 190 -22.60 -1.92 13.98
C THR A 190 -24.06 -1.82 13.55
N LYS A 191 -24.63 -0.61 13.57
CA LYS A 191 -25.99 -0.35 13.14
C LYS A 191 -26.18 -0.64 11.65
N ASN A 192 -25.31 -0.12 10.79
CA ASN A 192 -25.42 -0.28 9.34
C ASN A 192 -25.15 -1.73 8.88
N ILE A 193 -24.34 -2.50 9.64
CA ILE A 193 -24.10 -3.93 9.36
C ILE A 193 -25.36 -4.78 9.61
N ILE A 194 -26.16 -4.41 10.61
CA ILE A 194 -27.42 -5.11 10.94
C ILE A 194 -28.46 -4.81 9.87
N ASP A 195 -28.60 -3.54 9.45
CA ASP A 195 -29.57 -3.11 8.45
C ASP A 195 -29.33 -3.70 7.05
N GLU A 196 -28.07 -4.08 6.70
CA GLU A 196 -27.75 -4.78 5.42
C GLU A 196 -28.01 -6.30 5.46
N LYS A 197 -28.27 -6.89 6.64
CA LYS A 197 -28.46 -8.35 6.81
C LYS A 197 -29.91 -8.75 7.11
N VAL A 198 -30.80 -7.82 7.17
CA VAL A 198 -32.25 -7.99 7.30
C VAL A 198 -32.92 -7.64 5.98
#